data_ac03d2285aaff73b7839d8d9ff22bef0
#
_entry.id   ac03d2285aaff73b7839d8d9ff22bef0
#
_cell.length_a   1.000
_cell.length_b   1.000
_cell.length_c   1.000
_cell.angle_alpha   90.00
_cell.angle_beta   90.00
_cell.angle_gamma   90.00
#
_symmetry.space_group_name_H-M   'P 1'
#
loop_
_entity.id
_entity.type
_entity.pdbx_description
1 polymer ?
#
loop_
_entity_poly.entity_id
_entity_poly.type
_entity_poly.pdbx_seq_one_letter_code
_entity_poly.pdbx_strand_id
1 'polypeptide(L)'
;LGDVYKRQLFICGGAFTGLESVIQQRLSKSSIGFGKPVIARDEPNSKQAVEAAAKALQEVETGDIVSYGLIPEFVGRFPVCVPLSALGEKELVDILTKPRDAVGKQYQRLLEMHGADLTYTDEALSLIARAAVKRGTGARGLRTLLERLLTDAMFEVPDDPTVSEVLIDGESAEAGLARRGVAGAKLIR
;
A
#
# COMPACT_ATOMS: atom_id res chain seq x y z
N LEU A 1 -5.16 -31.82 27.09
CA LEU A 1 -4.89 -30.34 27.05
C LEU A 1 -3.50 -29.99 26.50
N GLY A 2 -2.92 -30.79 25.60
CA GLY A 2 -1.48 -30.67 25.36
C GLY A 2 -1.00 -29.99 24.07
N ASP A 3 -1.73 -29.89 22.99
CA ASP A 3 -1.09 -29.68 21.70
C ASP A 3 -1.64 -28.55 20.78
N VAL A 4 -2.50 -27.69 21.29
CA VAL A 4 -3.04 -26.58 20.47
C VAL A 4 -1.95 -25.58 20.09
N TYR A 5 -1.00 -25.28 21.00
CA TYR A 5 0.09 -24.33 20.74
C TYR A 5 1.23 -24.90 19.85
N LYS A 6 1.35 -26.21 19.69
CA LYS A 6 2.37 -26.84 18.84
C LYS A 6 2.06 -26.78 17.35
N ARG A 7 0.82 -26.38 16.98
CA ARG A 7 0.36 -26.20 15.58
C ARG A 7 0.13 -24.74 15.25
N GLN A 8 0.78 -23.83 15.97
CA GLN A 8 0.60 -22.40 15.81
C GLN A 8 1.68 -21.85 14.85
N LEU A 9 1.26 -21.11 13.84
CA LEU A 9 2.15 -20.36 12.97
C LEU A 9 2.29 -18.93 13.53
N PHE A 10 3.52 -18.50 13.73
CA PHE A 10 3.85 -17.13 14.12
C PHE A 10 4.35 -16.36 12.91
N ILE A 11 3.70 -15.25 12.59
CA ILE A 11 4.11 -14.32 11.54
C ILE A 11 4.39 -12.98 12.20
N CYS A 12 5.64 -12.56 12.18
CA CYS A 12 6.07 -11.27 12.72
C CYS A 12 6.43 -10.34 11.56
N GLY A 13 5.92 -9.13 11.57
CA GLY A 13 6.20 -8.14 10.55
C GLY A 13 6.67 -6.82 11.15
N GLY A 14 7.50 -6.09 10.41
CA GLY A 14 7.99 -4.77 10.80
C GLY A 14 8.47 -3.98 9.59
N ALA A 15 8.63 -2.67 9.75
CA ALA A 15 9.13 -1.79 8.71
C ALA A 15 10.65 -1.89 8.52
N PHE A 16 11.38 -2.26 9.55
CA PHE A 16 12.84 -2.42 9.57
C PHE A 16 13.59 -1.26 8.86
N THR A 17 13.17 -0.03 9.14
CA THR A 17 13.71 1.17 8.50
C THR A 17 15.21 1.27 8.78
N GLY A 18 16.03 1.33 7.73
CA GLY A 18 17.49 1.36 7.84
C GLY A 18 18.17 -0.02 7.70
N LEU A 19 17.42 -1.13 7.64
CA LEU A 19 17.98 -2.46 7.40
C LEU A 19 18.66 -2.54 6.03
N GLU A 20 18.14 -1.84 5.03
CA GLU A 20 18.74 -1.72 3.69
C GLU A 20 20.17 -1.20 3.74
N SER A 21 20.47 -0.27 4.66
CA SER A 21 21.82 0.26 4.84
C SER A 21 22.77 -0.78 5.42
N VAL A 22 22.29 -1.63 6.34
CA VAL A 22 23.09 -2.72 6.92
C VAL A 22 23.44 -3.74 5.84
N ILE A 23 22.48 -4.12 5.02
CA ILE A 23 22.66 -5.05 3.91
C ILE A 23 23.64 -4.48 2.89
N GLN A 24 23.49 -3.20 2.50
CA GLN A 24 24.40 -2.54 1.58
C GLN A 24 25.84 -2.50 2.11
N GLN A 25 26.03 -2.26 3.41
CA GLN A 25 27.35 -2.32 4.04
C GLN A 25 27.97 -3.72 3.96
N ARG A 26 27.18 -4.78 4.17
CA ARG A 26 27.64 -6.15 4.02
C ARG A 26 28.07 -6.44 2.58
N LEU A 27 27.20 -6.11 1.62
CA LEU A 27 27.47 -6.30 0.19
C LEU A 27 28.69 -5.51 -0.30
N SER A 28 28.88 -4.28 0.21
CA SER A 28 30.03 -3.45 -0.15
C SER A 28 31.35 -3.98 0.45
N LYS A 29 31.32 -4.50 1.68
CA LYS A 29 32.50 -5.13 2.31
C LYS A 29 32.91 -6.43 1.60
N SER A 30 31.96 -7.19 1.09
CA SER A 30 32.20 -8.40 0.28
C SER A 30 32.81 -8.09 -1.08
N SER A 31 32.73 -6.84 -1.57
CA SER A 31 33.22 -6.40 -2.87
C SER A 31 34.52 -5.62 -2.75
N ILE A 32 35.51 -6.10 -1.99
CA ILE A 32 36.90 -5.57 -2.02
C ILE A 32 37.55 -6.04 -3.32
N GLY A 33 37.23 -5.36 -4.43
CA GLY A 33 37.78 -5.54 -5.75
C GLY A 33 37.51 -4.31 -6.59
N PHE A 34 38.53 -3.72 -7.17
CA PHE A 34 38.53 -2.53 -8.01
C PHE A 34 37.29 -2.39 -8.89
N GLY A 35 36.54 -1.30 -8.77
CA GLY A 35 35.70 -0.83 -9.87
C GLY A 35 34.18 -0.83 -9.70
N LYS A 36 33.62 -0.52 -8.52
CA LYS A 36 32.21 -0.07 -8.50
C LYS A 36 32.14 1.42 -8.13
N PRO A 37 31.34 2.21 -8.86
CA PRO A 37 31.16 3.62 -8.53
C PRO A 37 30.57 3.72 -7.13
N VAL A 38 31.17 4.57 -6.31
CA VAL A 38 30.56 5.09 -5.09
C VAL A 38 29.23 5.69 -5.54
N ILE A 39 28.13 5.06 -5.20
CA ILE A 39 26.80 5.63 -5.45
C ILE A 39 26.80 6.94 -4.68
N ALA A 40 26.84 8.04 -5.42
CA ALA A 40 26.69 9.37 -4.88
C ALA A 40 25.47 9.36 -3.97
N ARG A 41 25.54 10.09 -2.87
CA ARG A 41 24.40 10.34 -1.96
C ARG A 41 23.38 11.17 -2.72
N ASP A 42 22.67 10.52 -3.65
CA ASP A 42 21.47 11.08 -4.25
C ASP A 42 20.39 11.19 -3.18
N GLU A 43 19.54 12.17 -3.33
CA GLU A 43 18.46 12.47 -2.39
C GLU A 43 17.72 11.20 -1.99
N PRO A 44 17.42 10.99 -0.68
CA PRO A 44 16.86 9.74 -0.16
C PRO A 44 15.50 9.33 -0.75
N ASN A 45 14.90 10.17 -1.58
CA ASN A 45 13.61 9.96 -2.24
C ASN A 45 13.68 9.80 -3.77
N SER A 46 14.86 9.62 -4.35
CA SER A 46 14.94 9.33 -5.79
C SER A 46 14.37 7.93 -6.07
N LYS A 47 13.70 7.75 -7.22
CA LYS A 47 13.18 6.43 -7.64
C LYS A 47 14.28 5.36 -7.65
N GLN A 48 15.49 5.76 -8.02
CA GLN A 48 16.68 4.89 -8.05
C GLN A 48 17.11 4.44 -6.64
N ALA A 49 17.03 5.31 -5.65
CA ALA A 49 17.34 4.96 -4.26
C ALA A 49 16.31 3.96 -3.69
N VAL A 50 15.02 4.15 -3.99
CA VAL A 50 13.95 3.23 -3.58
C VAL A 50 14.11 1.87 -4.25
N GLU A 51 14.43 1.82 -5.54
CA GLU A 51 14.67 0.55 -6.26
C GLU A 51 15.93 -0.15 -5.75
N ALA A 52 17.00 0.58 -5.46
CA ALA A 52 18.22 0.03 -4.89
C ALA A 52 17.99 -0.53 -3.48
N ALA A 53 17.22 0.17 -2.64
CA ALA A 53 16.82 -0.30 -1.33
C ALA A 53 15.97 -1.57 -1.42
N ALA A 54 14.99 -1.60 -2.34
CA ALA A 54 14.15 -2.78 -2.57
C ALA A 54 14.96 -4.00 -3.04
N LYS A 55 15.96 -3.79 -3.92
CA LYS A 55 16.89 -4.86 -4.35
C LYS A 55 17.78 -5.33 -3.20
N ALA A 56 18.31 -4.41 -2.40
CA ALA A 56 19.11 -4.77 -1.23
C ALA A 56 18.30 -5.65 -0.25
N LEU A 57 17.05 -5.30 0.02
CA LEU A 57 16.18 -6.08 0.90
C LEU A 57 15.93 -7.51 0.40
N GLN A 58 16.00 -7.78 -0.90
CA GLN A 58 15.88 -9.14 -1.44
C GLN A 58 17.07 -10.04 -1.05
N GLU A 59 18.21 -9.43 -0.74
CA GLU A 59 19.44 -10.12 -0.33
C GLU A 59 19.58 -10.19 1.20
N VAL A 60 18.46 -10.03 1.95
CA VAL A 60 18.50 -10.05 3.41
C VAL A 60 18.89 -11.42 3.95
N GLU A 61 19.80 -11.44 4.90
CA GLU A 61 20.24 -12.62 5.63
C GLU A 61 19.92 -12.48 7.13
N THR A 62 19.88 -13.61 7.82
CA THR A 62 19.68 -13.66 9.28
C THR A 62 20.70 -12.80 10.03
N GLY A 63 21.96 -12.78 9.56
CA GLY A 63 23.04 -11.96 10.11
C GLY A 63 22.78 -10.45 10.04
N ASP A 64 22.11 -9.99 8.98
CA ASP A 64 21.76 -8.58 8.84
C ASP A 64 20.74 -8.14 9.88
N ILE A 65 19.77 -9.01 10.19
CA ILE A 65 18.73 -8.75 11.18
C ILE A 65 19.33 -8.68 12.59
N VAL A 66 20.32 -9.52 12.89
CA VAL A 66 21.08 -9.45 14.14
C VAL A 66 21.93 -8.17 14.20
N SER A 67 22.60 -7.83 13.08
CA SER A 67 23.37 -6.58 12.97
C SER A 67 22.51 -5.32 13.06
N TYR A 68 21.26 -5.41 12.65
CA TYR A 68 20.26 -4.35 12.79
C TYR A 68 19.86 -4.13 14.26
N GLY A 69 20.04 -5.13 15.12
CA GLY A 69 19.83 -5.01 16.57
C GLY A 69 18.83 -5.98 17.18
N LEU A 70 18.33 -6.96 16.42
CA LEU A 70 17.52 -8.01 17.00
C LEU A 70 18.40 -9.06 17.71
N ILE A 71 17.91 -9.57 18.83
CA ILE A 71 18.63 -10.60 19.59
C ILE A 71 18.70 -11.92 18.81
N PRO A 72 19.87 -12.60 18.78
CA PRO A 72 20.08 -13.82 18.00
C PRO A 72 19.11 -14.94 18.35
N GLU A 73 18.74 -15.09 19.63
CA GLU A 73 17.81 -16.11 20.10
C GLU A 73 16.41 -15.93 19.53
N PHE A 74 15.98 -14.69 19.31
CA PHE A 74 14.71 -14.37 18.68
C PHE A 74 14.78 -14.68 17.18
N VAL A 75 15.82 -14.21 16.52
CA VAL A 75 16.01 -14.42 15.08
C VAL A 75 16.11 -15.91 14.73
N GLY A 76 16.79 -16.70 15.58
CA GLY A 76 16.88 -18.14 15.43
C GLY A 76 15.53 -18.90 15.53
N ARG A 77 14.51 -18.28 16.12
CA ARG A 77 13.15 -18.86 16.18
C ARG A 77 12.28 -18.52 14.96
N PHE A 78 12.73 -17.60 14.12
CA PHE A 78 12.07 -17.20 12.87
C PHE A 78 13.00 -17.47 11.68
N PRO A 79 13.13 -18.75 11.25
CA PRO A 79 14.11 -19.15 10.25
C PRO A 79 13.76 -18.65 8.84
N VAL A 80 12.52 -18.22 8.61
CA VAL A 80 12.06 -17.75 7.31
C VAL A 80 11.89 -16.23 7.38
N CYS A 81 12.71 -15.51 6.62
CA CYS A 81 12.61 -14.08 6.42
C CYS A 81 12.17 -13.80 4.99
N VAL A 82 11.10 -13.04 4.84
CA VAL A 82 10.51 -12.71 3.53
C VAL A 82 10.48 -11.20 3.36
N PRO A 83 11.30 -10.64 2.45
CA PRO A 83 11.21 -9.24 2.10
C PRO A 83 9.96 -8.97 1.29
N LEU A 84 9.27 -7.86 1.58
CA LEU A 84 8.12 -7.41 0.84
C LEU A 84 8.51 -6.29 -0.12
N SER A 85 8.03 -6.39 -1.35
CA SER A 85 8.20 -5.34 -2.36
C SER A 85 7.30 -4.14 -2.07
N ALA A 86 7.73 -2.96 -2.49
CA ALA A 86 6.85 -1.79 -2.49
C ALA A 86 5.65 -2.03 -3.42
N LEU A 87 4.48 -1.57 -2.99
CA LEU A 87 3.26 -1.68 -3.79
C LEU A 87 3.29 -0.62 -4.91
N GLY A 88 3.14 -1.08 -6.15
CA GLY A 88 2.96 -0.22 -7.31
C GLY A 88 1.49 0.14 -7.54
N GLU A 89 1.22 0.86 -8.65
CA GLU A 89 -0.12 1.30 -9.04
C GLU A 89 -1.07 0.12 -9.27
N LYS A 90 -0.60 -0.92 -9.98
CA LYS A 90 -1.40 -2.11 -10.31
C LYS A 90 -1.81 -2.88 -9.06
N GLU A 91 -0.86 -3.11 -8.15
CA GLU A 91 -1.11 -3.81 -6.89
C GLU A 91 -2.11 -3.05 -6.01
N LEU A 92 -2.06 -1.71 -6.02
CA LEU A 92 -3.01 -0.88 -5.27
C LEU A 92 -4.42 -0.94 -5.88
N VAL A 93 -4.56 -0.95 -7.20
CA VAL A 93 -5.86 -1.18 -7.88
C VAL A 93 -6.39 -2.58 -7.55
N ASP A 94 -5.52 -3.58 -7.55
CA ASP A 94 -5.89 -4.94 -7.18
C ASP A 94 -6.40 -5.02 -5.72
N ILE A 95 -5.75 -4.32 -4.80
CA ILE A 95 -6.18 -4.22 -3.39
C ILE A 95 -7.55 -3.54 -3.25
N LEU A 96 -7.86 -2.56 -4.10
CA LEU A 96 -9.16 -1.88 -4.10
C LEU A 96 -10.32 -2.77 -4.57
N THR A 97 -10.05 -3.72 -5.48
CA THR A 97 -11.10 -4.41 -6.24
C THR A 97 -11.14 -5.92 -6.05
N LYS A 98 -10.00 -6.61 -5.97
CA LYS A 98 -9.94 -8.08 -6.02
C LYS A 98 -10.30 -8.79 -4.70
N PRO A 99 -9.79 -8.40 -3.53
CA PRO A 99 -10.08 -9.11 -2.28
C PRO A 99 -11.58 -9.23 -2.01
N ARG A 100 -11.97 -10.28 -1.27
CA ARG A 100 -13.36 -10.46 -0.85
C ARG A 100 -13.90 -9.24 -0.11
N ASP A 101 -13.09 -8.72 0.82
CA ASP A 101 -13.41 -7.55 1.63
C ASP A 101 -12.65 -6.30 1.16
N ALA A 102 -12.47 -6.15 -0.17
CA ALA A 102 -11.83 -4.97 -0.74
C ALA A 102 -12.57 -3.70 -0.33
N VAL A 103 -11.81 -2.62 -0.08
CA VAL A 103 -12.39 -1.34 0.38
C VAL A 103 -13.43 -0.82 -0.62
N GLY A 104 -13.18 -0.93 -1.93
CA GLY A 104 -14.14 -0.56 -2.97
C GLY A 104 -15.46 -1.31 -2.83
N LYS A 105 -15.41 -2.64 -2.59
CA LYS A 105 -16.62 -3.47 -2.41
C LYS A 105 -17.38 -3.13 -1.11
N GLN A 106 -16.67 -2.71 -0.06
CA GLN A 106 -17.34 -2.28 1.18
C GLN A 106 -18.22 -1.06 0.93
N TYR A 107 -17.72 -0.07 0.16
CA TYR A 107 -18.52 1.11 -0.19
C TYR A 107 -19.63 0.80 -1.18
N GLN A 108 -19.38 -0.10 -2.14
CA GLN A 108 -20.45 -0.61 -3.02
C GLN A 108 -21.59 -1.19 -2.20
N ARG A 109 -21.28 -2.08 -1.26
CA ARG A 109 -22.30 -2.69 -0.39
C ARG A 109 -23.00 -1.67 0.50
N LEU A 110 -22.29 -0.66 0.97
CA LEU A 110 -22.87 0.39 1.81
C LEU A 110 -23.90 1.21 1.04
N LEU A 111 -23.59 1.66 -0.18
CA LEU A 111 -24.52 2.44 -1.01
C LEU A 111 -25.67 1.58 -1.55
N GLU A 112 -25.42 0.31 -1.90
CA GLU A 112 -26.45 -0.66 -2.27
C GLU A 112 -27.54 -0.81 -1.17
N MET A 113 -27.15 -0.75 0.11
CA MET A 113 -28.12 -0.78 1.23
C MET A 113 -29.04 0.45 1.27
N HIS A 114 -28.65 1.55 0.63
CA HIS A 114 -29.42 2.77 0.47
C HIS A 114 -30.11 2.87 -0.91
N GLY A 115 -29.98 1.82 -1.74
CA GLY A 115 -30.67 1.73 -3.03
C GLY A 115 -29.91 2.30 -4.21
N ALA A 116 -28.62 2.65 -4.06
CA ALA A 116 -27.78 3.18 -5.14
C ALA A 116 -26.62 2.25 -5.44
N ASP A 117 -26.33 2.02 -6.72
CA ASP A 117 -25.20 1.24 -7.18
C ASP A 117 -23.95 2.12 -7.31
N LEU A 118 -22.80 1.67 -6.77
CA LEU A 118 -21.53 2.37 -6.89
C LEU A 118 -20.65 1.74 -7.97
N THR A 119 -20.26 2.53 -8.96
CA THR A 119 -19.41 2.12 -10.07
C THR A 119 -18.12 2.94 -10.13
N TYR A 120 -17.04 2.31 -10.57
CA TYR A 120 -15.72 2.92 -10.75
C TYR A 120 -15.24 2.70 -12.17
N THR A 121 -14.72 3.74 -12.82
CA THR A 121 -13.97 3.54 -14.07
C THR A 121 -12.53 3.11 -13.78
N ASP A 122 -11.90 2.40 -14.72
CA ASP A 122 -10.49 1.98 -14.58
C ASP A 122 -9.56 3.20 -14.46
N GLU A 123 -9.90 4.31 -15.09
CA GLU A 123 -9.18 5.58 -14.98
C GLU A 123 -9.23 6.13 -13.55
N ALA A 124 -10.41 6.12 -12.94
CA ALA A 124 -10.59 6.57 -11.54
C ALA A 124 -9.78 5.71 -10.56
N LEU A 125 -9.82 4.39 -10.72
CA LEU A 125 -9.03 3.46 -9.90
C LEU A 125 -7.53 3.73 -10.03
N SER A 126 -7.05 3.96 -11.25
CA SER A 126 -5.64 4.31 -11.51
C SER A 126 -5.25 5.65 -10.87
N LEU A 127 -6.12 6.68 -10.94
CA LEU A 127 -5.88 7.98 -10.31
C LEU A 127 -5.82 7.87 -8.78
N ILE A 128 -6.72 7.09 -8.16
CA ILE A 128 -6.73 6.84 -6.72
C ILE A 128 -5.43 6.13 -6.30
N ALA A 129 -5.02 5.11 -7.04
CA ALA A 129 -3.77 4.37 -6.78
C ALA A 129 -2.54 5.28 -6.90
N ARG A 130 -2.43 6.10 -7.96
CA ARG A 130 -1.35 7.09 -8.12
C ARG A 130 -1.31 8.11 -6.98
N ALA A 131 -2.48 8.59 -6.54
CA ALA A 131 -2.57 9.52 -5.43
C ALA A 131 -2.07 8.88 -4.13
N ALA A 132 -2.34 7.59 -3.89
CA ALA A 132 -1.84 6.86 -2.73
C ALA A 132 -0.31 6.68 -2.77
N VAL A 133 0.24 6.33 -3.94
CA VAL A 133 1.70 6.24 -4.16
C VAL A 133 2.36 7.59 -3.93
N LYS A 134 1.84 8.67 -4.54
CA LYS A 134 2.38 10.03 -4.44
C LYS A 134 2.42 10.54 -2.99
N ARG A 135 1.43 10.14 -2.17
CA ARG A 135 1.37 10.50 -0.74
C ARG A 135 2.25 9.61 0.15
N GLY A 136 2.84 8.56 -0.38
CA GLY A 136 3.63 7.60 0.40
C GLY A 136 2.82 6.79 1.42
N THR A 137 1.49 6.79 1.31
CA THR A 137 0.59 6.13 2.27
C THR A 137 0.29 4.68 1.90
N GLY A 138 0.61 4.27 0.66
CA GLY A 138 0.36 2.93 0.15
C GLY A 138 -1.10 2.49 0.32
N ALA A 139 -1.31 1.20 0.60
CA ALA A 139 -2.65 0.63 0.74
C ALA A 139 -3.50 1.27 1.87
N ARG A 140 -2.87 1.72 2.96
CA ARG A 140 -3.58 2.39 4.07
C ARG A 140 -4.25 3.69 3.65
N GLY A 141 -3.66 4.40 2.70
CA GLY A 141 -4.20 5.65 2.18
C GLY A 141 -5.42 5.49 1.28
N LEU A 142 -5.64 4.30 0.70
CA LEU A 142 -6.73 4.05 -0.23
C LEU A 142 -8.11 4.29 0.40
N ARG A 143 -8.31 3.84 1.65
CA ARG A 143 -9.56 4.08 2.38
C ARG A 143 -9.84 5.57 2.52
N THR A 144 -8.88 6.35 3.00
CA THR A 144 -9.03 7.80 3.18
C THR A 144 -9.29 8.54 1.86
N LEU A 145 -8.70 8.05 0.76
CA LEU A 145 -8.93 8.64 -0.56
C LEU A 145 -10.34 8.34 -1.05
N LEU A 146 -10.83 7.10 -0.89
CA LEU A 146 -12.20 6.74 -1.23
C LEU A 146 -13.22 7.47 -0.36
N GLU A 147 -13.02 7.53 0.95
CA GLU A 147 -13.86 8.30 1.87
C GLU A 147 -14.02 9.75 1.39
N ARG A 148 -12.90 10.35 1.03
CA ARG A 148 -12.91 11.73 0.53
C ARG A 148 -13.71 11.90 -0.77
N LEU A 149 -13.64 10.94 -1.68
CA LEU A 149 -14.37 10.98 -2.95
C LEU A 149 -15.88 10.72 -2.77
N LEU A 150 -16.22 9.89 -1.79
CA LEU A 150 -17.60 9.45 -1.54
C LEU A 150 -18.33 10.25 -0.46
N THR A 151 -17.66 11.19 0.24
CA THR A 151 -18.26 11.92 1.38
C THR A 151 -19.60 12.55 1.02
N ASP A 152 -19.67 13.28 -0.11
CA ASP A 152 -20.88 13.98 -0.52
C ASP A 152 -21.96 12.95 -0.94
N ALA A 153 -21.60 11.93 -1.71
CA ALA A 153 -22.52 10.87 -2.12
C ALA A 153 -23.09 10.09 -0.91
N MET A 154 -22.27 9.79 0.08
CA MET A 154 -22.71 9.11 1.31
C MET A 154 -23.66 9.96 2.15
N PHE A 155 -23.60 11.29 2.02
CA PHE A 155 -24.51 12.21 2.69
C PHE A 155 -25.81 12.39 1.90
N GLU A 156 -25.75 12.51 0.56
CA GLU A 156 -26.91 12.82 -0.27
C GLU A 156 -27.78 11.58 -0.58
N VAL A 157 -27.16 10.41 -0.86
CA VAL A 157 -27.90 9.20 -1.28
C VAL A 157 -28.95 8.74 -0.26
N PRO A 158 -28.72 8.77 1.07
CA PRO A 158 -29.76 8.37 2.02
C PRO A 158 -30.98 9.30 2.05
N ASP A 159 -30.79 10.57 1.69
CA ASP A 159 -31.86 11.59 1.73
C ASP A 159 -32.57 11.73 0.37
N ASP A 160 -32.00 11.25 -0.72
CA ASP A 160 -32.55 11.35 -2.08
C ASP A 160 -32.78 9.96 -2.71
N PRO A 161 -33.99 9.39 -2.57
CA PRO A 161 -34.30 8.07 -3.12
C PRO A 161 -34.38 8.01 -4.64
N THR A 162 -34.20 9.15 -5.35
CA THR A 162 -34.16 9.19 -6.82
C THR A 162 -32.79 8.85 -7.37
N VAL A 163 -31.74 8.85 -6.53
CA VAL A 163 -30.38 8.47 -6.93
C VAL A 163 -30.31 6.96 -7.09
N SER A 164 -30.11 6.51 -8.31
CA SER A 164 -29.99 5.08 -8.64
C SER A 164 -28.55 4.61 -8.77
N GLU A 165 -27.63 5.50 -9.16
CA GLU A 165 -26.23 5.16 -9.37
C GLU A 165 -25.28 6.28 -8.91
N VAL A 166 -24.16 5.89 -8.35
CA VAL A 166 -23.04 6.76 -7.98
C VAL A 166 -21.84 6.36 -8.82
N LEU A 167 -21.39 7.25 -9.71
CA LEU A 167 -20.28 7.01 -10.63
C LEU A 167 -19.04 7.79 -10.20
N ILE A 168 -17.91 7.08 -10.04
CA ILE A 168 -16.59 7.71 -9.92
C ILE A 168 -15.84 7.49 -11.22
N ASP A 169 -15.79 8.53 -12.05
CA ASP A 169 -15.00 8.57 -13.28
C ASP A 169 -13.67 9.31 -13.10
N GLY A 170 -12.83 9.34 -14.13
CA GLY A 170 -11.53 10.01 -14.08
C GLY A 170 -11.61 11.49 -13.73
N GLU A 171 -12.60 12.20 -14.30
CA GLU A 171 -12.78 13.65 -14.08
C GLU A 171 -13.18 13.97 -12.65
N SER A 172 -14.19 13.27 -12.12
CA SER A 172 -14.66 13.47 -10.74
C SER A 172 -13.61 13.04 -9.71
N ALA A 173 -12.89 11.94 -9.98
CA ALA A 173 -11.78 11.49 -9.13
C ALA A 173 -10.66 12.53 -9.09
N GLU A 174 -10.24 13.09 -10.23
CA GLU A 174 -9.20 14.13 -10.28
C GLU A 174 -9.64 15.38 -9.52
N ALA A 175 -10.84 15.88 -9.75
CA ALA A 175 -11.40 17.05 -9.08
C ALA A 175 -11.47 16.85 -7.54
N GLY A 176 -12.04 15.73 -7.10
CA GLY A 176 -12.18 15.41 -5.68
C GLY A 176 -10.83 15.17 -4.97
N LEU A 177 -9.82 14.62 -5.67
CA LEU A 177 -8.49 14.45 -5.13
C LEU A 177 -7.68 15.74 -5.07
N ALA A 178 -7.91 16.68 -6.00
CA ALA A 178 -7.20 17.96 -6.08
C ALA A 178 -7.66 18.97 -5.03
N ARG A 179 -8.98 19.08 -4.79
CA ARG A 179 -9.57 20.12 -3.92
C ARG A 179 -10.42 19.48 -2.82
N ARG A 180 -10.37 20.03 -1.59
CA ARG A 180 -11.33 19.69 -0.53
C ARG A 180 -12.67 20.38 -0.82
N GLY A 181 -13.77 19.64 -0.65
CA GLY A 181 -15.14 20.18 -0.83
C GLY A 181 -15.60 20.23 -2.31
N VAL A 182 -14.96 19.48 -3.19
CA VAL A 182 -15.45 19.21 -4.55
C VAL A 182 -15.93 17.77 -4.59
N ALA A 183 -17.15 17.55 -5.08
CA ALA A 183 -17.74 16.22 -5.23
C ALA A 183 -16.80 15.31 -6.03
N GLY A 184 -16.45 14.18 -5.45
CA GLY A 184 -15.56 13.18 -6.06
C GLY A 184 -16.31 12.08 -6.77
N ALA A 185 -17.67 12.16 -6.80
CA ALA A 185 -18.55 11.21 -7.47
C ALA A 185 -19.71 11.95 -8.13
N LYS A 186 -20.20 11.38 -9.24
CA LYS A 186 -21.38 11.87 -9.97
C LYS A 186 -22.59 11.07 -9.51
N LEU A 187 -23.68 11.76 -9.14
CA LEU A 187 -24.95 11.14 -8.78
C LEU A 187 -25.84 11.06 -10.02
N ILE A 188 -26.31 9.87 -10.36
CA ILE A 188 -27.19 9.59 -11.48
C ILE A 188 -28.59 9.27 -10.92
N ARG A 189 -29.58 10.01 -11.39
CA ARG A 189 -30.97 9.90 -10.96
C ARG A 189 -31.79 9.15 -11.99
#